data_808cd2556287a8dd0201bf9b8b9456d9
#
_entry.id   808cd2556287a8dd0201bf9b8b9456d9
#
_cell.length_a   1.000
_cell.length_b   1.000
_cell.length_c   1.000
_cell.angle_alpha   90.00
_cell.angle_beta   90.00
_cell.angle_gamma   90.00
#
_symmetry.space_group_name_H-M   'P 1'
#
loop_
_entity.id
_entity.type
_entity.pdbx_description
1 polymer ?
#
loop_
_entity_poly.entity_id
_entity_poly.type
_entity_poly.pdbx_seq_one_letter_code
_entity_poly.pdbx_strand_id
1 'polypeptide(L)'
;MPDTSSTASPDATATMTVGAVAAAFLEACGVRCAFGVISIHNMPILDAMAQRGAIRFVPARGEAGACNMADAQARASGGLGVCLTSTGTAAGNAAGAMVEALTAGTPLLHLTGQIETPYLDRDLAYIHEAPDQLTMLKAVSKAAFRVRSADTALGTLKLAVRAAMTAPRGPVSVEIPIDIQAALVPVPADLSPLPVPVAAPAPAALDALAQRLAGACRPLLWLGGGARHAGAAVQRLLRLGFGVVTSTQGRGIVPEDHPQSLGAYNLHAPVERFYGSCDALLVVGSRLRGNETLKYALKLPRPHCRIDADPAAEGRGYACDQFVCGDAALALEGLADRLEALPAGARAVDPAFAADLRA
;
A
#
# COMPACT_ATOMS: atom_id res chain seq x y z
N MET A 1 -70.82 8.42 14.72
CA MET A 1 -69.41 8.82 14.93
C MET A 1 -68.61 7.77 14.25
N PRO A 2 -68.03 8.00 13.08
CA PRO A 2 -67.04 7.06 12.51
C PRO A 2 -65.67 7.40 13.06
N ASP A 3 -65.05 6.35 13.55
CA ASP A 3 -63.69 6.30 14.08
C ASP A 3 -62.68 6.46 12.93
N THR A 4 -61.91 7.55 12.93
CA THR A 4 -60.83 7.78 11.97
C THR A 4 -59.53 7.22 12.55
N SER A 5 -59.34 5.91 12.38
CA SER A 5 -58.02 5.32 12.61
C SER A 5 -57.05 5.84 11.56
N SER A 6 -56.20 6.80 11.96
CA SER A 6 -55.02 7.25 11.21
C SER A 6 -54.06 6.08 11.07
N THR A 7 -54.04 5.45 9.90
CA THR A 7 -52.95 4.56 9.51
C THR A 7 -51.70 5.39 9.28
N ALA A 8 -50.78 5.40 10.24
CA ALA A 8 -49.43 5.93 10.04
C ALA A 8 -48.79 5.23 8.83
N SER A 9 -48.41 6.01 7.83
CA SER A 9 -47.58 5.52 6.70
C SER A 9 -46.32 4.86 7.23
N PRO A 10 -45.84 3.74 6.63
CA PRO A 10 -44.58 3.15 7.05
C PRO A 10 -43.46 4.17 6.92
N ASP A 11 -42.64 4.26 7.96
CA ASP A 11 -41.46 5.12 8.04
C ASP A 11 -40.69 5.11 6.70
N ALA A 12 -40.65 6.25 6.04
CA ALA A 12 -39.83 6.44 4.84
C ALA A 12 -38.36 6.24 5.25
N THR A 13 -37.77 5.12 4.88
CA THR A 13 -36.38 4.82 5.16
C THR A 13 -35.54 5.99 4.67
N ALA A 14 -34.74 6.64 5.54
CA ALA A 14 -33.89 7.76 5.19
C ALA A 14 -32.96 7.35 4.04
N THR A 15 -32.83 8.22 3.04
CA THR A 15 -32.00 7.98 1.85
C THR A 15 -30.88 9.00 1.76
N MET A 16 -29.80 8.63 1.06
CA MET A 16 -28.70 9.52 0.71
C MET A 16 -28.18 9.17 -0.69
N THR A 17 -27.47 10.09 -1.35
CA THR A 17 -26.85 9.82 -2.65
C THR A 17 -25.67 8.85 -2.51
N VAL A 18 -25.35 8.10 -3.56
CA VAL A 18 -24.13 7.28 -3.61
C VAL A 18 -22.89 8.15 -3.41
N GLY A 19 -22.86 9.37 -3.93
CA GLY A 19 -21.79 10.35 -3.66
C GLY A 19 -21.62 10.63 -2.17
N ALA A 20 -22.74 10.79 -1.45
CA ALA A 20 -22.72 10.99 0.02
C ALA A 20 -22.29 9.72 0.77
N VAL A 21 -22.68 8.53 0.29
CA VAL A 21 -22.18 7.24 0.81
C VAL A 21 -20.67 7.15 0.65
N ALA A 22 -20.14 7.49 -0.54
CA ALA A 22 -18.72 7.46 -0.82
C ALA A 22 -17.93 8.41 0.11
N ALA A 23 -18.39 9.66 0.27
CA ALA A 23 -17.77 10.63 1.18
C ALA A 23 -17.78 10.12 2.63
N ALA A 24 -18.92 9.66 3.14
CA ALA A 24 -19.06 9.14 4.50
C ALA A 24 -18.20 7.88 4.74
N PHE A 25 -18.11 6.99 3.76
CA PHE A 25 -17.26 5.81 3.84
C PHE A 25 -15.76 6.18 3.89
N LEU A 26 -15.32 7.15 3.07
CA LEU A 26 -13.93 7.62 3.12
C LEU A 26 -13.58 8.25 4.47
N GLU A 27 -14.51 8.97 5.09
CA GLU A 27 -14.35 9.48 6.47
C GLU A 27 -14.18 8.34 7.48
N ALA A 28 -15.00 7.29 7.35
CA ALA A 28 -14.88 6.08 8.19
C ALA A 28 -13.57 5.33 7.97
N CYS A 29 -12.97 5.43 6.76
CA CYS A 29 -11.62 4.92 6.48
C CYS A 29 -10.49 5.80 7.05
N GLY A 30 -10.81 6.90 7.75
CA GLY A 30 -9.82 7.82 8.32
C GLY A 30 -9.24 8.82 7.34
N VAL A 31 -9.79 8.94 6.13
CA VAL A 31 -9.36 9.94 5.14
C VAL A 31 -9.67 11.34 5.64
N ARG A 32 -8.69 12.24 5.62
CA ARG A 32 -8.84 13.65 6.01
C ARG A 32 -8.52 14.63 4.87
N CYS A 33 -7.88 14.12 3.83
CA CYS A 33 -7.50 14.91 2.67
C CYS A 33 -7.68 14.10 1.40
N ALA A 34 -8.24 14.70 0.36
CA ALA A 34 -8.36 14.13 -0.98
C ALA A 34 -7.88 15.15 -2.02
N PHE A 35 -7.34 14.68 -3.11
CA PHE A 35 -6.76 15.49 -4.17
C PHE A 35 -7.48 15.22 -5.49
N GLY A 36 -7.58 16.19 -6.38
CA GLY A 36 -8.25 15.93 -7.65
C GLY A 36 -8.41 17.15 -8.54
N VAL A 37 -9.07 16.92 -9.66
CA VAL A 37 -9.54 17.96 -10.56
C VAL A 37 -11.06 17.91 -10.57
N ILE A 38 -11.70 19.06 -10.35
CA ILE A 38 -13.17 19.18 -10.31
C ILE A 38 -13.72 18.97 -11.73
N SER A 39 -14.73 18.14 -11.85
CA SER A 39 -15.41 17.83 -13.11
C SER A 39 -16.87 17.43 -12.85
N ILE A 40 -17.71 17.59 -13.87
CA ILE A 40 -19.10 17.13 -13.79
C ILE A 40 -19.22 15.65 -13.41
N HIS A 41 -18.27 14.80 -13.84
CA HIS A 41 -18.29 13.35 -13.60
C HIS A 41 -17.82 12.93 -12.20
N ASN A 42 -17.43 13.87 -11.33
CA ASN A 42 -17.10 13.58 -9.93
C ASN A 42 -17.76 14.57 -8.95
N MET A 43 -18.55 15.49 -9.46
CA MET A 43 -19.18 16.56 -8.67
C MET A 43 -20.07 16.04 -7.54
N PRO A 44 -20.91 14.98 -7.69
CA PRO A 44 -21.75 14.51 -6.59
C PRO A 44 -20.93 14.01 -5.39
N ILE A 45 -19.77 13.42 -5.61
CA ILE A 45 -18.87 13.00 -4.52
C ILE A 45 -18.21 14.22 -3.87
N LEU A 46 -17.73 15.17 -4.68
CA LEU A 46 -17.07 16.38 -4.20
C LEU A 46 -18.03 17.29 -3.43
N ASP A 47 -19.27 17.45 -3.91
CA ASP A 47 -20.32 18.19 -3.23
C ASP A 47 -20.63 17.58 -1.86
N ALA A 48 -20.80 16.27 -1.82
CA ALA A 48 -20.98 15.55 -0.56
C ALA A 48 -19.81 15.73 0.41
N MET A 49 -18.57 15.69 -0.07
CA MET A 49 -17.39 15.98 0.76
C MET A 49 -17.42 17.41 1.32
N ALA A 50 -17.79 18.38 0.48
CA ALA A 50 -17.89 19.78 0.88
C ALA A 50 -18.99 20.00 1.94
N GLN A 51 -20.17 19.43 1.74
CA GLN A 51 -21.29 19.52 2.69
C GLN A 51 -20.97 18.87 4.05
N ARG A 52 -20.26 17.75 4.05
CA ARG A 52 -19.85 17.03 5.26
C ARG A 52 -18.68 17.70 5.99
N GLY A 53 -17.79 18.38 5.29
CA GLY A 53 -16.69 19.16 5.84
C GLY A 53 -15.57 18.37 6.55
N ALA A 54 -15.62 17.05 6.58
CA ALA A 54 -14.64 16.22 7.29
C ALA A 54 -13.40 15.89 6.44
N ILE A 55 -13.53 15.90 5.11
CA ILE A 55 -12.43 15.66 4.17
C ILE A 55 -12.08 16.98 3.45
N ARG A 56 -10.86 17.45 3.64
CA ARG A 56 -10.35 18.60 2.89
C ARG A 56 -10.07 18.17 1.45
N PHE A 57 -10.78 18.73 0.49
CA PHE A 57 -10.44 18.58 -0.92
C PHE A 57 -9.40 19.62 -1.34
N VAL A 58 -8.32 19.17 -1.97
CA VAL A 58 -7.23 20.00 -2.50
C VAL A 58 -7.25 19.91 -4.02
N PRO A 59 -7.71 20.94 -4.73
CA PRO A 59 -7.73 20.94 -6.18
C PRO A 59 -6.32 21.02 -6.73
N ALA A 60 -6.06 20.21 -7.76
CA ALA A 60 -4.82 20.21 -8.52
C ALA A 60 -4.99 20.86 -9.90
N ARG A 61 -3.88 21.22 -10.53
CA ARG A 61 -3.89 21.74 -11.90
C ARG A 61 -3.94 20.65 -12.99
N GLY A 62 -3.82 19.38 -12.57
CA GLY A 62 -3.89 18.22 -13.45
C GLY A 62 -3.89 16.94 -12.66
N GLU A 63 -4.40 15.89 -13.27
CA GLU A 63 -4.72 14.62 -12.63
C GLU A 63 -3.45 13.86 -12.17
N ALA A 64 -2.37 13.90 -12.97
CA ALA A 64 -1.09 13.33 -12.56
C ALA A 64 -0.56 13.99 -11.28
N GLY A 65 -0.67 15.34 -11.19
CA GLY A 65 -0.32 16.08 -9.97
C GLY A 65 -1.17 15.67 -8.78
N ALA A 66 -2.49 15.52 -8.97
CA ALA A 66 -3.41 15.07 -7.93
C ALA A 66 -3.05 13.67 -7.41
N CYS A 67 -2.79 12.71 -8.31
CA CYS A 67 -2.38 11.37 -7.92
C CYS A 67 -1.02 11.35 -7.19
N ASN A 68 -0.05 12.16 -7.65
CA ASN A 68 1.25 12.29 -6.97
C ASN A 68 1.10 12.89 -5.56
N MET A 69 0.20 13.86 -5.36
CA MET A 69 -0.09 14.40 -4.03
C MET A 69 -0.74 13.36 -3.13
N ALA A 70 -1.69 12.57 -3.66
CA ALA A 70 -2.31 11.46 -2.92
C ALA A 70 -1.30 10.36 -2.56
N ASP A 71 -0.39 10.01 -3.49
CA ASP A 71 0.71 9.08 -3.25
C ASP A 71 1.63 9.58 -2.14
N ALA A 72 2.06 10.84 -2.20
CA ALA A 72 2.91 11.45 -1.18
C ALA A 72 2.22 11.49 0.19
N GLN A 73 0.93 11.85 0.24
CA GLN A 73 0.12 11.85 1.45
C GLN A 73 0.05 10.45 2.08
N ALA A 74 -0.20 9.41 1.28
CA ALA A 74 -0.24 8.03 1.77
C ALA A 74 1.11 7.57 2.33
N ARG A 75 2.20 7.91 1.66
CA ARG A 75 3.56 7.60 2.13
C ARG A 75 3.90 8.30 3.43
N ALA A 76 3.50 9.56 3.58
CA ALA A 76 3.78 10.36 4.78
C ALA A 76 2.93 9.94 5.98
N SER A 77 1.64 9.62 5.76
CA SER A 77 0.71 9.25 6.82
C SER A 77 0.72 7.76 7.17
N GLY A 78 1.21 6.90 6.27
CA GLY A 78 1.05 5.44 6.36
C GLY A 78 -0.37 4.94 6.06
N GLY A 79 -1.30 5.86 5.75
CA GLY A 79 -2.72 5.59 5.49
C GLY A 79 -3.07 5.49 4.00
N LEU A 80 -4.36 5.62 3.69
CA LEU A 80 -4.90 5.59 2.34
C LEU A 80 -4.79 6.97 1.68
N GLY A 81 -4.13 7.07 0.52
CA GLY A 81 -4.21 8.24 -0.34
C GLY A 81 -5.48 8.22 -1.18
N VAL A 82 -6.08 9.38 -1.44
CA VAL A 82 -7.31 9.48 -2.25
C VAL A 82 -7.13 10.51 -3.35
N CYS A 83 -7.35 10.08 -4.60
CA CYS A 83 -7.35 10.93 -5.77
C CYS A 83 -8.69 10.83 -6.49
N LEU A 84 -9.27 11.96 -6.92
CA LEU A 84 -10.49 12.03 -7.71
C LEU A 84 -10.22 12.65 -9.07
N THR A 85 -10.68 11.98 -10.13
CA THR A 85 -10.56 12.46 -11.52
C THR A 85 -11.89 12.39 -12.26
N SER A 86 -11.96 13.05 -13.39
CA SER A 86 -13.03 12.83 -14.37
C SER A 86 -12.84 11.52 -15.13
N THR A 87 -13.72 11.24 -16.08
CA THR A 87 -13.64 10.09 -16.99
C THR A 87 -12.67 10.32 -18.15
N GLY A 88 -12.40 9.29 -18.92
CA GLY A 88 -11.66 9.30 -20.18
C GLY A 88 -10.30 9.96 -20.11
N THR A 89 -10.19 11.16 -20.67
CA THR A 89 -8.93 11.92 -20.72
C THR A 89 -8.31 12.15 -19.34
N ALA A 90 -9.13 12.43 -18.34
CA ALA A 90 -8.68 12.67 -16.98
C ALA A 90 -8.16 11.39 -16.30
N ALA A 91 -8.86 10.27 -16.48
CA ALA A 91 -8.38 8.96 -16.03
C ALA A 91 -7.06 8.58 -16.71
N GLY A 92 -6.94 8.88 -18.03
CA GLY A 92 -5.70 8.70 -18.79
C GLY A 92 -4.54 9.57 -18.29
N ASN A 93 -4.80 10.84 -17.98
CA ASN A 93 -3.77 11.75 -17.42
C ASN A 93 -3.24 11.30 -16.06
N ALA A 94 -4.01 10.55 -15.27
CA ALA A 94 -3.58 9.99 -14.00
C ALA A 94 -2.68 8.75 -14.16
N ALA A 95 -2.71 8.07 -15.31
CA ALA A 95 -2.11 6.74 -15.51
C ALA A 95 -0.62 6.67 -15.13
N GLY A 96 0.18 7.65 -15.54
CA GLY A 96 1.62 7.69 -15.21
C GLY A 96 1.89 7.74 -13.71
N ALA A 97 1.15 8.58 -12.98
CA ALA A 97 1.26 8.69 -11.53
C ALA A 97 0.77 7.41 -10.81
N MET A 98 -0.26 6.74 -11.36
CA MET A 98 -0.72 5.46 -10.85
C MET A 98 0.34 4.36 -10.99
N VAL A 99 1.12 4.34 -12.09
CA VAL A 99 2.26 3.42 -12.25
C VAL A 99 3.32 3.66 -11.20
N GLU A 100 3.62 4.93 -10.85
CA GLU A 100 4.58 5.24 -9.77
C GLU A 100 4.09 4.73 -8.42
N ALA A 101 2.83 4.97 -8.06
CA ALA A 101 2.22 4.45 -6.84
C ALA A 101 2.22 2.90 -6.82
N LEU A 102 1.95 2.24 -7.95
CA LEU A 102 2.00 0.78 -8.10
C LEU A 102 3.41 0.24 -7.87
N THR A 103 4.40 0.90 -8.49
CA THR A 103 5.79 0.55 -8.34
C THR A 103 6.27 0.76 -6.90
N ALA A 104 5.83 1.80 -6.24
CA ALA A 104 6.16 2.06 -4.84
C ALA A 104 5.42 1.15 -3.84
N GLY A 105 4.29 0.56 -4.24
CA GLY A 105 3.43 -0.20 -3.34
C GLY A 105 2.64 0.70 -2.40
N THR A 106 2.26 1.89 -2.87
CA THR A 106 1.52 2.87 -2.07
C THR A 106 0.02 2.57 -2.11
N PRO A 107 -0.66 2.46 -0.97
CA PRO A 107 -2.10 2.32 -0.93
C PRO A 107 -2.77 3.63 -1.35
N LEU A 108 -3.30 3.65 -2.57
CA LEU A 108 -3.98 4.79 -3.15
C LEU A 108 -5.33 4.35 -3.72
N LEU A 109 -6.39 5.05 -3.38
CA LEU A 109 -7.70 4.91 -4.00
C LEU A 109 -7.88 6.02 -5.04
N HIS A 110 -7.94 5.63 -6.30
CA HIS A 110 -8.28 6.48 -7.41
C HIS A 110 -9.77 6.33 -7.72
N LEU A 111 -10.56 7.35 -7.38
CA LEU A 111 -11.96 7.45 -7.75
C LEU A 111 -12.05 8.25 -9.05
N THR A 112 -12.52 7.63 -10.10
CA THR A 112 -12.74 8.30 -11.38
C THR A 112 -14.22 8.29 -11.75
N GLY A 113 -14.68 9.35 -12.35
CA GLY A 113 -16.01 9.39 -12.94
C GLY A 113 -16.12 8.44 -14.14
N GLN A 114 -17.33 8.25 -14.59
CA GLN A 114 -17.66 7.60 -15.85
C GLN A 114 -18.93 8.25 -16.42
N ILE A 115 -19.11 8.15 -17.74
CA ILE A 115 -20.35 8.59 -18.37
C ILE A 115 -21.55 7.83 -17.84
N GLU A 116 -22.77 8.31 -18.09
CA GLU A 116 -24.00 7.68 -17.62
C GLU A 116 -24.15 6.25 -18.14
N THR A 117 -24.68 5.38 -17.28
CA THR A 117 -24.84 3.94 -17.57
C THR A 117 -25.60 3.62 -18.87
N PRO A 118 -26.63 4.38 -19.33
CA PRO A 118 -27.29 4.09 -20.59
C PRO A 118 -26.41 4.24 -21.84
N TYR A 119 -25.31 4.97 -21.76
CA TYR A 119 -24.39 5.24 -22.89
C TYR A 119 -23.10 4.43 -22.80
N LEU A 120 -22.83 3.84 -21.66
CA LEU A 120 -21.60 3.14 -21.36
C LEU A 120 -21.40 1.90 -22.25
N ASP A 121 -20.18 1.68 -22.74
CA ASP A 121 -19.75 0.54 -23.55
C ASP A 121 -20.54 0.42 -24.89
N ARG A 122 -21.04 1.54 -25.44
CA ARG A 122 -21.83 1.59 -26.67
C ARG A 122 -21.14 2.27 -27.84
N ASP A 123 -19.96 2.87 -27.62
CA ASP A 123 -19.18 3.59 -28.65
C ASP A 123 -20.01 4.65 -29.38
N LEU A 124 -20.68 5.49 -28.63
CA LEU A 124 -21.53 6.56 -29.15
C LEU A 124 -20.79 7.89 -29.36
N ALA A 125 -19.46 7.89 -29.20
CA ALA A 125 -18.64 9.10 -29.22
C ALA A 125 -19.11 10.12 -28.16
N TYR A 126 -19.52 9.63 -26.98
CA TYR A 126 -19.93 10.49 -25.86
C TYR A 126 -18.74 11.34 -25.38
N ILE A 127 -19.01 12.55 -24.91
CA ILE A 127 -17.94 13.45 -24.46
C ILE A 127 -17.08 12.78 -23.37
N HIS A 128 -15.77 12.76 -23.58
CA HIS A 128 -14.77 12.10 -22.71
C HIS A 128 -14.93 10.58 -22.58
N GLU A 129 -15.73 9.94 -23.43
CA GLU A 129 -15.79 8.49 -23.50
C GLU A 129 -14.41 7.93 -23.89
N ALA A 130 -13.88 6.98 -23.12
CA ALA A 130 -12.77 6.14 -23.51
C ALA A 130 -13.32 4.74 -23.80
N PRO A 131 -13.02 4.11 -24.95
CA PRO A 131 -13.63 2.85 -25.36
C PRO A 131 -13.53 1.73 -24.33
N ASP A 132 -12.42 1.67 -23.57
CA ASP A 132 -12.23 0.70 -22.46
C ASP A 132 -11.40 1.32 -21.34
N GLN A 133 -12.01 2.24 -20.59
CA GLN A 133 -11.37 2.88 -19.44
C GLN A 133 -10.99 1.85 -18.37
N LEU A 134 -11.85 0.86 -18.13
CA LEU A 134 -11.61 -0.12 -17.06
C LEU A 134 -10.36 -0.96 -17.32
N THR A 135 -10.09 -1.37 -18.56
CA THR A 135 -8.88 -2.09 -18.92
C THR A 135 -7.64 -1.22 -18.80
N MET A 136 -7.70 0.05 -19.20
CA MET A 136 -6.61 1.00 -18.97
C MET A 136 -6.30 1.12 -17.47
N LEU A 137 -7.31 1.28 -16.62
CA LEU A 137 -7.14 1.36 -15.17
C LEU A 137 -6.56 0.08 -14.57
N LYS A 138 -6.95 -1.09 -15.06
CA LYS A 138 -6.37 -2.39 -14.63
C LYS A 138 -4.88 -2.49 -14.95
N ALA A 139 -4.45 -1.93 -16.08
CA ALA A 139 -3.04 -1.97 -16.48
C ALA A 139 -2.11 -1.14 -15.59
N VAL A 140 -2.63 -0.09 -14.94
CA VAL A 140 -1.85 0.86 -14.13
C VAL A 140 -2.15 0.78 -12.62
N SER A 141 -3.02 -0.13 -12.21
CA SER A 141 -3.43 -0.31 -10.82
C SER A 141 -3.20 -1.75 -10.36
N LYS A 142 -3.14 -1.97 -9.07
CA LYS A 142 -3.17 -3.30 -8.47
C LYS A 142 -4.50 -4.03 -8.76
N ALA A 143 -5.59 -3.27 -8.77
CA ALA A 143 -6.93 -3.72 -9.16
C ALA A 143 -7.73 -2.51 -9.65
N ALA A 144 -8.76 -2.77 -10.48
CA ALA A 144 -9.71 -1.75 -10.86
C ALA A 144 -11.13 -2.32 -10.86
N PHE A 145 -12.08 -1.51 -10.44
CA PHE A 145 -13.49 -1.87 -10.29
C PHE A 145 -14.36 -0.87 -11.03
N ARG A 146 -15.52 -1.33 -11.49
CA ARG A 146 -16.63 -0.49 -11.96
C ARG A 146 -17.82 -0.68 -11.04
N VAL A 147 -18.38 0.40 -10.52
CA VAL A 147 -19.67 0.37 -9.85
C VAL A 147 -20.74 0.20 -10.92
N ARG A 148 -21.52 -0.88 -10.81
CA ARG A 148 -22.50 -1.25 -11.84
C ARG A 148 -23.93 -0.82 -11.51
N SER A 149 -24.22 -0.57 -10.23
CA SER A 149 -25.52 -0.12 -9.72
C SER A 149 -25.36 0.60 -8.38
N ALA A 150 -26.33 1.41 -8.00
CA ALA A 150 -26.27 2.21 -6.80
C ALA A 150 -26.18 1.37 -5.51
N ASP A 151 -26.89 0.26 -5.45
CA ASP A 151 -26.90 -0.68 -4.33
C ASP A 151 -25.56 -1.40 -4.11
N THR A 152 -24.76 -1.58 -5.17
CA THR A 152 -23.44 -2.22 -5.08
C THR A 152 -22.31 -1.27 -4.78
N ALA A 153 -22.56 0.05 -4.76
CA ALA A 153 -21.51 1.08 -4.66
C ALA A 153 -20.68 0.95 -3.38
N LEU A 154 -21.32 0.89 -2.22
CA LEU A 154 -20.61 0.75 -0.94
C LEU A 154 -19.79 -0.55 -0.87
N GLY A 155 -20.36 -1.67 -1.30
CA GLY A 155 -19.65 -2.96 -1.34
C GLY A 155 -18.41 -2.90 -2.22
N THR A 156 -18.50 -2.27 -3.40
CA THR A 156 -17.38 -2.07 -4.31
C THR A 156 -16.29 -1.19 -3.68
N LEU A 157 -16.65 -0.08 -3.03
CA LEU A 157 -15.71 0.79 -2.35
C LEU A 157 -15.01 0.08 -1.18
N LYS A 158 -15.75 -0.69 -0.37
CA LYS A 158 -15.19 -1.50 0.71
C LYS A 158 -14.15 -2.52 0.19
N LEU A 159 -14.45 -3.20 -0.91
CA LEU A 159 -13.54 -4.14 -1.57
C LEU A 159 -12.30 -3.42 -2.14
N ALA A 160 -12.47 -2.26 -2.76
CA ALA A 160 -11.38 -1.48 -3.33
C ALA A 160 -10.40 -0.99 -2.26
N VAL A 161 -10.90 -0.43 -1.16
CA VAL A 161 -10.05 0.01 -0.04
C VAL A 161 -9.32 -1.17 0.59
N ARG A 162 -10.01 -2.29 0.85
CA ARG A 162 -9.36 -3.51 1.34
C ARG A 162 -8.26 -3.98 0.40
N ALA A 163 -8.52 -3.99 -0.92
CA ALA A 163 -7.52 -4.38 -1.91
C ALA A 163 -6.29 -3.46 -1.90
N ALA A 164 -6.47 -2.14 -1.79
CA ALA A 164 -5.38 -1.17 -1.71
C ALA A 164 -4.51 -1.38 -0.47
N MET A 165 -5.14 -1.63 0.67
CA MET A 165 -4.50 -1.74 1.99
C MET A 165 -3.89 -3.12 2.26
N THR A 166 -4.37 -4.19 1.60
CA THR A 166 -3.82 -5.54 1.74
C THR A 166 -2.43 -5.62 1.12
N ALA A 167 -1.47 -6.21 1.84
CA ALA A 167 -0.13 -6.43 1.31
C ALA A 167 -0.11 -7.53 0.20
N PRO A 168 0.70 -7.37 -0.86
CA PRO A 168 1.46 -6.19 -1.20
C PRO A 168 0.54 -5.01 -1.52
N ARG A 169 0.69 -3.89 -0.79
CA ARG A 169 -0.13 -2.69 -0.98
C ARG A 169 0.05 -2.10 -2.38
N GLY A 170 -0.93 -1.36 -2.85
CA GLY A 170 -0.85 -0.70 -4.16
C GLY A 170 -2.08 0.14 -4.48
N PRO A 171 -2.02 0.93 -5.56
CA PRO A 171 -3.13 1.76 -5.99
C PRO A 171 -4.27 0.89 -6.55
N VAL A 172 -5.49 1.32 -6.27
CA VAL A 172 -6.72 0.71 -6.78
C VAL A 172 -7.60 1.79 -7.39
N SER A 173 -8.12 1.54 -8.57
CA SER A 173 -9.04 2.45 -9.25
C SER A 173 -10.48 1.96 -9.13
N VAL A 174 -11.41 2.90 -8.97
CA VAL A 174 -12.85 2.66 -9.01
C VAL A 174 -13.48 3.69 -9.93
N GLU A 175 -14.10 3.23 -11.01
CA GLU A 175 -14.91 4.10 -11.85
C GLU A 175 -16.38 4.03 -11.44
N ILE A 176 -17.01 5.20 -11.32
CA ILE A 176 -18.39 5.34 -10.86
C ILE A 176 -19.15 6.22 -11.86
N PRO A 177 -20.11 5.67 -12.64
CA PRO A 177 -20.96 6.44 -13.52
C PRO A 177 -21.67 7.59 -12.81
N ILE A 178 -21.80 8.74 -13.47
CA ILE A 178 -22.32 9.98 -12.86
C ILE A 178 -23.77 9.83 -12.39
N ASP A 179 -24.59 9.12 -13.16
CA ASP A 179 -25.98 8.83 -12.78
C ASP A 179 -26.06 7.93 -11.53
N ILE A 180 -25.14 6.98 -11.38
CA ILE A 180 -25.02 6.18 -10.15
C ILE A 180 -24.56 7.05 -8.97
N GLN A 181 -23.62 7.97 -9.16
CA GLN A 181 -23.19 8.87 -8.07
C GLN A 181 -24.34 9.71 -7.52
N ALA A 182 -25.26 10.12 -8.39
CA ALA A 182 -26.43 10.93 -8.04
C ALA A 182 -27.61 10.10 -7.51
N ALA A 183 -27.64 8.79 -7.74
CA ALA A 183 -28.72 7.92 -7.35
C ALA A 183 -28.89 7.86 -5.81
N LEU A 184 -30.17 7.77 -5.36
CA LEU A 184 -30.52 7.64 -3.95
C LEU A 184 -30.50 6.16 -3.53
N VAL A 185 -29.90 5.90 -2.37
CA VAL A 185 -29.89 4.59 -1.71
C VAL A 185 -30.32 4.75 -0.25
N PRO A 186 -30.83 3.70 0.41
CA PRO A 186 -31.03 3.72 1.86
C PRO A 186 -29.75 4.08 2.59
N VAL A 187 -29.86 4.85 3.67
CA VAL A 187 -28.68 5.18 4.51
C VAL A 187 -28.08 3.87 5.03
N PRO A 188 -26.79 3.58 4.73
CA PRO A 188 -26.15 2.35 5.17
C PRO A 188 -26.05 2.28 6.70
N ALA A 189 -26.42 1.13 7.28
CA ALA A 189 -26.30 0.89 8.71
C ALA A 189 -24.85 0.78 9.17
N ASP A 190 -23.92 0.38 8.28
CA ASP A 190 -22.50 0.20 8.57
C ASP A 190 -21.62 0.72 7.43
N LEU A 191 -20.82 1.73 7.76
CA LEU A 191 -19.81 2.33 6.89
C LEU A 191 -18.39 1.88 7.24
N SER A 192 -18.20 0.95 8.17
CA SER A 192 -16.86 0.50 8.57
C SER A 192 -16.13 -0.13 7.38
N PRO A 193 -14.81 0.14 7.22
CA PRO A 193 -14.01 -0.56 6.23
C PRO A 193 -13.91 -2.05 6.55
N LEU A 194 -13.75 -2.86 5.51
CA LEU A 194 -13.49 -4.28 5.71
C LEU A 194 -12.12 -4.51 6.38
N PRO A 195 -12.00 -5.52 7.26
CA PRO A 195 -10.73 -5.84 7.87
C PRO A 195 -9.68 -6.20 6.81
N VAL A 196 -8.46 -5.70 7.01
CA VAL A 196 -7.32 -5.98 6.13
C VAL A 196 -6.64 -7.25 6.63
N PRO A 197 -6.53 -8.30 5.81
CA PRO A 197 -5.86 -9.53 6.22
C PRO A 197 -4.35 -9.28 6.38
N VAL A 198 -3.78 -9.85 7.46
CA VAL A 198 -2.34 -9.84 7.71
C VAL A 198 -1.80 -11.25 7.49
N ALA A 199 -0.78 -11.39 6.65
CA ALA A 199 -0.16 -12.68 6.38
C ALA A 199 0.69 -13.13 7.57
N ALA A 200 0.25 -14.16 8.30
CA ALA A 200 1.03 -14.75 9.37
C ALA A 200 2.14 -15.65 8.79
N PRO A 201 3.41 -15.49 9.21
CA PRO A 201 4.48 -16.38 8.76
C PRO A 201 4.31 -17.78 9.37
N ALA A 202 4.66 -18.83 8.59
CA ALA A 202 4.63 -20.19 9.09
C ALA A 202 5.69 -20.40 10.18
N PRO A 203 5.36 -20.96 11.37
CA PRO A 203 6.32 -21.14 12.45
C PRO A 203 7.55 -21.96 12.03
N ALA A 204 7.38 -23.04 11.29
CA ALA A 204 8.48 -23.89 10.80
C ALA A 204 9.43 -23.14 9.85
N ALA A 205 8.91 -22.17 9.06
CA ALA A 205 9.74 -21.33 8.21
C ALA A 205 10.59 -20.35 9.03
N LEU A 206 10.04 -19.83 10.14
CA LEU A 206 10.79 -19.00 11.09
C LEU A 206 11.84 -19.81 11.85
N ASP A 207 11.54 -21.05 12.25
CA ASP A 207 12.50 -21.94 12.91
C ASP A 207 13.70 -22.20 12.00
N ALA A 208 13.45 -22.55 10.73
CA ALA A 208 14.49 -22.78 9.75
C ALA A 208 15.30 -21.48 9.46
N LEU A 209 14.65 -20.32 9.39
CA LEU A 209 15.32 -19.04 9.21
C LEU A 209 16.23 -18.70 10.39
N ALA A 210 15.76 -18.91 11.62
CA ALA A 210 16.54 -18.69 12.85
C ALA A 210 17.77 -19.59 12.90
N GLN A 211 17.62 -20.89 12.58
CA GLN A 211 18.74 -21.83 12.50
C GLN A 211 19.79 -21.40 11.49
N ARG A 212 19.35 -20.91 10.31
CA ARG A 212 20.24 -20.45 9.25
C ARG A 212 21.04 -19.21 9.62
N LEU A 213 20.43 -18.29 10.41
CA LEU A 213 21.04 -17.05 10.82
C LEU A 213 21.77 -17.12 12.18
N ALA A 214 21.59 -18.21 12.94
CA ALA A 214 22.15 -18.36 14.29
C ALA A 214 23.68 -18.24 14.32
N GLY A 215 24.36 -18.84 13.35
CA GLY A 215 25.83 -18.86 13.26
C GLY A 215 26.45 -17.65 12.57
N ALA A 216 25.65 -16.69 12.10
CA ALA A 216 26.19 -15.54 11.37
C ALA A 216 26.97 -14.60 12.31
N CYS A 217 28.20 -14.30 11.93
CA CYS A 217 29.08 -13.37 12.65
C CYS A 217 28.89 -11.91 12.22
N ARG A 218 28.54 -11.68 10.96
CA ARG A 218 28.36 -10.36 10.33
C ARG A 218 27.01 -10.29 9.56
N PRO A 219 25.89 -10.49 10.25
CA PRO A 219 24.58 -10.53 9.63
C PRO A 219 24.08 -9.15 9.22
N LEU A 220 23.58 -9.01 7.99
CA LEU A 220 23.06 -7.77 7.44
C LEU A 220 21.56 -7.85 7.19
N LEU A 221 20.83 -6.79 7.54
CA LEU A 221 19.43 -6.56 7.15
C LEU A 221 19.38 -5.62 5.95
N TRP A 222 18.57 -5.97 4.95
CA TRP A 222 18.14 -5.04 3.91
C TRP A 222 16.66 -4.75 4.06
N LEU A 223 16.33 -3.53 4.53
CA LEU A 223 14.96 -3.14 4.81
C LEU A 223 14.34 -2.38 3.65
N GLY A 224 13.23 -2.86 3.14
CA GLY A 224 12.41 -2.18 2.13
C GLY A 224 11.18 -1.48 2.71
N GLY A 225 10.39 -0.85 1.84
CA GLY A 225 9.15 -0.15 2.22
C GLY A 225 8.12 -1.03 2.91
N GLY A 226 8.12 -2.34 2.65
CA GLY A 226 7.24 -3.31 3.31
C GLY A 226 7.55 -3.51 4.81
N ALA A 227 8.74 -3.12 5.27
CA ALA A 227 9.15 -3.24 6.67
C ALA A 227 8.91 -1.96 7.52
N ARG A 228 8.28 -0.91 6.97
CA ARG A 228 8.11 0.39 7.66
C ARG A 228 7.43 0.29 9.03
N HIS A 229 6.53 -0.65 9.20
CA HIS A 229 5.79 -0.86 10.45
C HIS A 229 6.48 -1.83 11.42
N ALA A 230 7.66 -2.35 11.05
CA ALA A 230 8.40 -3.36 11.82
C ALA A 230 9.53 -2.77 12.68
N GLY A 231 9.58 -1.45 12.91
CA GLY A 231 10.69 -0.77 13.58
C GLY A 231 11.05 -1.36 14.94
N ALA A 232 10.07 -1.73 15.77
CA ALA A 232 10.31 -2.33 17.09
C ALA A 232 11.06 -3.68 16.97
N ALA A 233 10.62 -4.55 16.06
CA ALA A 233 11.27 -5.84 15.80
C ALA A 233 12.68 -5.66 15.20
N VAL A 234 12.86 -4.67 14.33
CA VAL A 234 14.19 -4.31 13.79
C VAL A 234 15.14 -3.91 14.91
N GLN A 235 14.70 -3.11 15.89
CA GLN A 235 15.53 -2.73 17.04
C GLN A 235 15.97 -3.94 17.87
N ARG A 236 15.16 -4.99 17.97
CA ARG A 236 15.57 -6.25 18.62
C ARG A 236 16.72 -6.91 17.86
N LEU A 237 16.63 -6.99 16.52
CA LEU A 237 17.69 -7.57 15.71
C LEU A 237 18.98 -6.74 15.73
N LEU A 238 18.90 -5.41 15.83
CA LEU A 238 20.08 -4.56 16.01
C LEU A 238 20.78 -4.89 17.33
N ARG A 239 20.04 -5.08 18.44
CA ARG A 239 20.63 -5.53 19.72
C ARG A 239 21.27 -6.92 19.62
N LEU A 240 20.79 -7.75 18.70
CA LEU A 240 21.40 -9.05 18.38
C LEU A 240 22.59 -8.94 17.42
N GLY A 241 23.07 -7.74 17.11
CA GLY A 241 24.28 -7.48 16.35
C GLY A 241 24.10 -7.43 14.82
N PHE A 242 22.87 -7.32 14.29
CA PHE A 242 22.67 -7.11 12.87
C PHE A 242 23.07 -5.71 12.44
N GLY A 243 23.77 -5.59 11.29
CA GLY A 243 23.89 -4.32 10.56
C GLY A 243 22.66 -4.08 9.68
N VAL A 244 22.46 -2.83 9.22
CA VAL A 244 21.31 -2.46 8.40
C VAL A 244 21.72 -1.63 7.19
N VAL A 245 21.15 -1.99 6.04
CA VAL A 245 21.01 -1.11 4.88
C VAL A 245 19.52 -0.98 4.55
N THR A 246 19.14 0.11 3.91
CA THR A 246 17.76 0.34 3.50
C THR A 246 17.68 0.54 1.99
N SER A 247 16.55 0.17 1.40
CA SER A 247 16.14 0.70 0.11
C SER A 247 15.73 2.17 0.25
N THR A 248 15.58 2.90 -0.84
CA THR A 248 15.01 4.26 -0.82
C THR A 248 13.68 4.32 -0.07
N GLN A 249 12.83 3.29 -0.24
CA GLN A 249 11.53 3.20 0.41
C GLN A 249 11.58 2.71 1.87
N GLY A 250 12.71 2.14 2.28
CA GLY A 250 12.95 1.69 3.67
C GLY A 250 13.60 2.74 4.57
N ARG A 251 13.94 3.91 4.04
CA ARG A 251 14.56 4.99 4.83
C ARG A 251 13.66 5.39 6.00
N GLY A 252 14.29 5.69 7.14
CA GLY A 252 13.61 6.10 8.36
C GLY A 252 13.09 4.95 9.24
N ILE A 253 13.18 3.66 8.82
CA ILE A 253 12.90 2.52 9.70
C ILE A 253 13.91 2.45 10.84
N VAL A 254 15.17 2.71 10.51
CA VAL A 254 16.26 2.95 11.47
C VAL A 254 16.78 4.34 11.19
N PRO A 255 17.07 5.16 12.23
CA PRO A 255 17.71 6.46 12.04
C PRO A 255 19.02 6.31 11.25
N GLU A 256 19.27 7.20 10.30
CA GLU A 256 20.46 7.09 9.44
C GLU A 256 21.76 7.37 10.19
N ASP A 257 21.69 8.03 11.36
CA ASP A 257 22.80 8.24 12.28
C ASP A 257 23.02 7.08 13.27
N HIS A 258 22.18 6.04 13.23
CA HIS A 258 22.36 4.86 14.07
C HIS A 258 23.69 4.16 13.75
N PRO A 259 24.51 3.75 14.76
CA PRO A 259 25.86 3.19 14.53
C PRO A 259 25.87 1.92 13.66
N GLN A 260 24.77 1.16 13.63
CA GLN A 260 24.63 -0.05 12.81
C GLN A 260 23.91 0.19 11.48
N SER A 261 23.74 1.44 11.03
CA SER A 261 23.03 1.77 9.78
C SER A 261 23.98 2.36 8.74
N LEU A 262 23.97 1.80 7.53
CA LEU A 262 24.60 2.36 6.33
C LEU A 262 23.60 3.22 5.51
N GLY A 263 22.34 3.35 5.95
CA GLY A 263 21.33 4.07 5.20
C GLY A 263 21.04 3.45 3.82
N ALA A 264 20.74 4.29 2.83
CA ALA A 264 20.32 3.86 1.48
C ALA A 264 21.47 4.03 0.43
N TYR A 265 22.72 3.85 0.82
CA TYR A 265 23.88 4.05 -0.04
C TYR A 265 24.34 2.79 -0.79
N ASN A 266 23.42 1.93 -1.16
CA ASN A 266 23.68 0.57 -1.68
C ASN A 266 24.58 0.50 -2.94
N LEU A 267 24.66 1.56 -3.73
CA LEU A 267 25.43 1.61 -4.97
C LEU A 267 26.81 2.27 -4.82
N HIS A 268 27.18 2.66 -3.62
CA HIS A 268 28.50 3.24 -3.36
C HIS A 268 29.55 2.13 -3.23
N ALA A 269 30.69 2.30 -3.91
CA ALA A 269 31.75 1.29 -3.95
C ALA A 269 32.24 0.82 -2.56
N PRO A 270 32.36 1.68 -1.52
CA PRO A 270 32.68 1.21 -0.17
C PRO A 270 31.64 0.23 0.39
N VAL A 271 30.33 0.50 0.18
CA VAL A 271 29.24 -0.35 0.66
C VAL A 271 29.23 -1.70 -0.07
N GLU A 272 29.49 -1.73 -1.38
CA GLU A 272 29.60 -2.98 -2.13
C GLU A 272 30.76 -3.86 -1.60
N ARG A 273 31.91 -3.24 -1.28
CA ARG A 273 33.03 -3.97 -0.65
C ARG A 273 32.65 -4.50 0.74
N PHE A 274 31.91 -3.69 1.52
CA PHE A 274 31.42 -4.10 2.83
C PHE A 274 30.50 -5.33 2.74
N TYR A 275 29.64 -5.44 1.71
CA TYR A 275 28.82 -6.64 1.50
C TYR A 275 29.66 -7.92 1.38
N GLY A 276 30.85 -7.82 0.77
CA GLY A 276 31.79 -8.95 0.69
C GLY A 276 32.32 -9.42 2.05
N SER A 277 32.22 -8.60 3.10
CA SER A 277 32.60 -8.95 4.48
C SER A 277 31.46 -9.49 5.32
N CYS A 278 30.20 -9.46 4.81
CA CYS A 278 29.03 -9.98 5.51
C CYS A 278 28.83 -11.45 5.17
N ASP A 279 28.41 -12.24 6.14
CA ASP A 279 28.24 -13.70 6.03
C ASP A 279 26.78 -14.16 6.05
N ALA A 280 25.83 -13.22 6.12
CA ALA A 280 24.40 -13.47 5.93
C ALA A 280 23.67 -12.19 5.55
N LEU A 281 22.62 -12.33 4.72
CA LEU A 281 21.73 -11.25 4.35
C LEU A 281 20.27 -11.66 4.57
N LEU A 282 19.52 -10.83 5.30
CA LEU A 282 18.08 -10.93 5.43
C LEU A 282 17.41 -9.72 4.78
N VAL A 283 16.74 -9.94 3.65
CA VAL A 283 15.97 -8.92 2.94
C VAL A 283 14.52 -8.94 3.44
N VAL A 284 13.99 -7.80 3.83
CA VAL A 284 12.65 -7.68 4.43
C VAL A 284 11.83 -6.63 3.69
N GLY A 285 10.73 -7.06 3.07
CA GLY A 285 9.77 -6.17 2.40
C GLY A 285 10.40 -5.30 1.31
N SER A 286 11.40 -5.81 0.58
CA SER A 286 12.10 -5.10 -0.48
C SER A 286 12.01 -5.85 -1.80
N ARG A 287 11.74 -5.10 -2.87
CA ARG A 287 11.73 -5.65 -4.24
C ARG A 287 13.13 -5.81 -4.83
N LEU A 288 14.19 -5.34 -4.17
CA LEU A 288 15.56 -5.33 -4.67
C LEU A 288 15.62 -4.82 -6.12
N ARG A 289 15.14 -3.60 -6.33
CA ARG A 289 14.98 -3.01 -7.66
C ARG A 289 16.30 -2.87 -8.38
N GLY A 290 16.27 -2.95 -9.71
CA GLY A 290 17.46 -2.82 -10.53
C GLY A 290 18.23 -1.51 -10.33
N ASN A 291 17.55 -0.39 -10.05
CA ASN A 291 18.19 0.90 -9.73
C ASN A 291 18.87 0.94 -8.36
N GLU A 292 18.58 0.01 -7.46
CA GLU A 292 19.17 -0.13 -6.12
C GLU A 292 20.20 -1.27 -6.06
N THR A 293 20.37 -2.04 -7.16
CA THR A 293 21.16 -3.27 -7.21
C THR A 293 22.04 -3.36 -8.46
N LEU A 294 22.49 -2.24 -9.02
CA LEU A 294 23.34 -2.19 -10.23
C LEU A 294 22.72 -2.99 -11.39
N LYS A 295 21.42 -2.82 -11.66
CA LYS A 295 20.67 -3.60 -12.66
C LYS A 295 20.78 -5.12 -12.40
N TYR A 296 20.66 -5.51 -11.13
CA TYR A 296 20.78 -6.89 -10.62
C TYR A 296 22.19 -7.48 -10.70
N ALA A 297 23.23 -6.67 -10.91
CA ALA A 297 24.63 -7.10 -10.90
C ALA A 297 25.29 -7.01 -9.52
N LEU A 298 24.66 -6.35 -8.54
CA LEU A 298 25.18 -6.22 -7.18
C LEU A 298 25.34 -7.60 -6.53
N LYS A 299 26.53 -7.89 -6.01
CA LYS A 299 26.82 -9.13 -5.29
C LYS A 299 26.31 -9.02 -3.86
N LEU A 300 25.31 -9.82 -3.53
CA LEU A 300 24.70 -9.85 -2.21
C LEU A 300 25.31 -10.94 -1.33
N PRO A 301 25.44 -10.72 0.00
CA PRO A 301 25.93 -11.72 0.95
C PRO A 301 25.09 -13.00 0.93
N ARG A 302 25.72 -14.11 1.30
CA ARG A 302 25.06 -15.41 1.43
C ARG A 302 25.31 -16.03 2.82
N PRO A 303 24.33 -16.78 3.38
CA PRO A 303 23.03 -17.07 2.78
C PRO A 303 22.18 -15.81 2.59
N HIS A 304 21.45 -15.76 1.46
CA HIS A 304 20.47 -14.71 1.16
C HIS A 304 19.07 -15.20 1.54
N CYS A 305 18.55 -14.67 2.63
CA CYS A 305 17.21 -14.98 3.13
C CYS A 305 16.26 -13.82 2.82
N ARG A 306 14.96 -14.10 2.70
CA ARG A 306 13.96 -13.10 2.36
C ARG A 306 12.68 -13.28 3.16
N ILE A 307 12.13 -12.17 3.68
CA ILE A 307 10.79 -12.06 4.24
C ILE A 307 9.99 -11.11 3.35
N ASP A 308 8.84 -11.54 2.86
CA ASP A 308 7.93 -10.68 2.09
C ASP A 308 6.49 -11.16 2.27
N ALA A 309 5.53 -10.22 2.28
CA ALA A 309 4.10 -10.54 2.33
C ALA A 309 3.54 -10.95 0.95
N ASP A 310 4.30 -10.74 -0.13
CA ASP A 310 3.97 -11.17 -1.49
C ASP A 310 4.62 -12.53 -1.76
N PRO A 311 3.84 -13.64 -1.87
CA PRO A 311 4.41 -14.93 -2.21
C PRO A 311 5.12 -14.95 -3.57
N ALA A 312 4.72 -14.09 -4.51
CA ALA A 312 5.38 -13.94 -5.80
C ALA A 312 6.73 -13.19 -5.72
N ALA A 313 7.14 -12.75 -4.53
CA ALA A 313 8.45 -12.13 -4.32
C ALA A 313 9.58 -13.18 -4.24
N GLU A 314 9.27 -14.45 -4.01
CA GLU A 314 10.26 -15.53 -3.99
C GLU A 314 11.01 -15.61 -5.34
N GLY A 315 12.34 -15.51 -5.29
CA GLY A 315 13.18 -15.56 -6.48
C GLY A 315 13.11 -14.35 -7.41
N ARG A 316 12.28 -13.35 -7.13
CA ARG A 316 12.17 -12.15 -7.95
C ARG A 316 13.47 -11.33 -7.93
N GLY A 317 14.13 -11.19 -9.07
CA GLY A 317 15.39 -10.47 -9.27
C GLY A 317 16.62 -11.20 -8.74
N TYR A 318 16.54 -11.79 -7.56
CA TYR A 318 17.60 -12.57 -6.92
C TYR A 318 17.03 -13.89 -6.38
N ALA A 319 17.71 -14.98 -6.64
CA ALA A 319 17.42 -16.24 -5.97
C ALA A 319 17.77 -16.11 -4.47
N CYS A 320 16.90 -16.59 -3.60
CA CYS A 320 17.15 -16.65 -2.16
C CYS A 320 17.34 -18.09 -1.70
N ASP A 321 18.16 -18.25 -0.64
CA ASP A 321 18.42 -19.56 -0.03
C ASP A 321 17.26 -19.99 0.88
N GLN A 322 16.46 -19.01 1.33
CA GLN A 322 15.25 -19.22 2.11
C GLN A 322 14.27 -18.06 1.96
N PHE A 323 13.00 -18.41 1.76
CA PHE A 323 11.88 -17.48 1.69
C PHE A 323 10.90 -17.70 2.84
N VAL A 324 10.48 -16.63 3.50
CA VAL A 324 9.40 -16.62 4.49
C VAL A 324 8.30 -15.70 4.00
N CYS A 325 7.16 -16.26 3.63
CA CYS A 325 5.99 -15.49 3.27
C CYS A 325 5.30 -15.02 4.56
N GLY A 326 5.20 -13.69 4.76
CA GLY A 326 4.53 -13.15 5.93
C GLY A 326 4.71 -11.64 6.10
N ASP A 327 3.92 -11.09 7.02
CA ASP A 327 4.04 -9.71 7.44
C ASP A 327 5.40 -9.46 8.08
N ALA A 328 6.02 -8.34 7.75
CA ALA A 328 7.39 -8.02 8.17
C ALA A 328 7.53 -7.92 9.70
N ALA A 329 6.56 -7.29 10.38
CA ALA A 329 6.63 -7.13 11.84
C ALA A 329 6.48 -8.50 12.54
N LEU A 330 5.45 -9.27 12.18
CA LEU A 330 5.22 -10.59 12.74
C LEU A 330 6.39 -11.54 12.49
N ALA A 331 6.95 -11.49 11.29
CA ALA A 331 8.07 -12.37 10.93
C ALA A 331 9.37 -12.00 11.65
N LEU A 332 9.67 -10.69 11.78
CA LEU A 332 10.86 -10.23 12.50
C LEU A 332 10.73 -10.40 14.01
N GLU A 333 9.54 -10.20 14.59
CA GLU A 333 9.30 -10.50 16.00
C GLU A 333 9.50 -11.99 16.29
N GLY A 334 8.84 -12.85 15.51
CA GLY A 334 9.00 -14.29 15.67
C GLY A 334 10.43 -14.80 15.41
N LEU A 335 11.20 -14.17 14.54
CA LEU A 335 12.62 -14.45 14.35
C LEU A 335 13.44 -13.99 15.55
N ALA A 336 13.21 -12.77 16.06
CA ALA A 336 13.91 -12.24 17.22
C ALA A 336 13.70 -13.13 18.45
N ASP A 337 12.45 -13.56 18.72
CA ASP A 337 12.14 -14.50 19.81
C ASP A 337 13.01 -15.76 19.76
N ARG A 338 13.17 -16.33 18.58
CA ARG A 338 13.97 -17.55 18.37
C ARG A 338 15.46 -17.32 18.55
N LEU A 339 15.97 -16.21 18.02
CA LEU A 339 17.38 -15.87 18.15
C LEU A 339 17.78 -15.49 19.58
N GLU A 340 16.88 -14.83 20.33
CA GLU A 340 17.06 -14.49 21.73
C GLU A 340 16.99 -15.72 22.65
N ALA A 341 16.22 -16.76 22.27
CA ALA A 341 16.11 -18.01 23.00
C ALA A 341 17.30 -18.95 22.79
N LEU A 342 18.23 -18.65 21.90
CA LEU A 342 19.42 -19.48 21.67
C LEU A 342 20.32 -19.44 22.92
N PRO A 343 21.03 -20.57 23.24
CA PRO A 343 21.99 -20.60 24.33
C PRO A 343 23.05 -19.49 24.23
N ALA A 344 23.51 -19.02 25.40
CA ALA A 344 24.64 -18.07 25.42
C ALA A 344 25.85 -18.64 24.69
N GLY A 345 26.45 -17.84 23.81
CA GLY A 345 27.57 -18.27 22.97
C GLY A 345 27.19 -19.00 21.66
N ALA A 346 25.90 -19.30 21.43
CA ALA A 346 25.46 -19.85 20.15
C ALA A 346 25.56 -18.82 19.00
N ARG A 347 25.69 -17.56 19.32
CA ARG A 347 25.92 -16.45 18.40
C ARG A 347 27.25 -15.78 18.65
N ALA A 348 28.12 -15.76 17.66
CA ALA A 348 29.45 -15.18 17.71
C ALA A 348 29.51 -13.93 16.81
N VAL A 349 28.67 -12.92 17.09
CA VAL A 349 28.70 -11.66 16.32
C VAL A 349 30.06 -10.99 16.50
N ASP A 350 30.67 -10.58 15.39
CA ASP A 350 31.94 -9.86 15.37
C ASP A 350 31.79 -8.50 16.06
N PRO A 351 32.49 -8.22 17.17
CA PRO A 351 32.39 -6.94 17.86
C PRO A 351 32.81 -5.73 17.00
N ALA A 352 33.66 -5.95 16.00
CA ALA A 352 34.10 -4.90 15.07
C ALA A 352 33.05 -4.56 14.01
N PHE A 353 32.05 -5.42 13.80
CA PHE A 353 31.09 -5.28 12.71
C PHE A 353 30.36 -3.91 12.72
N ALA A 354 29.91 -3.44 13.88
CA ALA A 354 29.27 -2.13 13.99
C ALA A 354 30.23 -0.96 13.70
N ALA A 355 31.50 -1.08 14.04
CA ALA A 355 32.52 -0.08 13.75
C ALA A 355 32.84 -0.04 12.25
N ASP A 356 32.97 -1.20 11.63
CA ASP A 356 33.24 -1.34 10.19
C ASP A 356 32.11 -0.78 9.31
N LEU A 357 30.87 -0.77 9.81
CA LEU A 357 29.74 -0.14 9.13
C LEU A 357 29.91 1.38 8.94
N ARG A 358 30.77 2.01 9.74
CA ARG A 358 31.03 3.46 9.75
C ARG A 358 32.40 3.85 9.17
N ALA A 359 33.29 2.90 8.95
CA ALA A 359 34.59 3.11 8.37
C ALA A 359 34.53 3.24 6.84
#